data_0f9b24b1c8aadec4bd12aeea3b56a31f
#
_entry.id   0f9b24b1c8aadec4bd12aeea3b56a31f
#
_cell.length_a   1.000
_cell.length_b   1.000
_cell.length_c   1.000
_cell.angle_alpha   90.00
_cell.angle_beta   90.00
_cell.angle_gamma   90.00
#
_symmetry.space_group_name_H-M   'P 1'
#
loop_
_entity.id
_entity.type
_entity.pdbx_description
1 polymer ?
#
loop_
_entity_poly.entity_id
_entity_poly.type
_entity_poly.pdbx_seq_one_letter_code
_entity_poly.pdbx_strand_id
1 'polypeptide(L)'
;MFRKRESEFCKGIGIAMMIFHHLFYKAENYQDFVISFAPFSEKRINFYALLCKVCVAIFVFISGYGITASYYKKFADWEPSVGEIKDFIWKRIWKLLTLYWFAFLLTCLCQPLGRTITEAYGGELKSKIVYFLLDFFGLSYLFGTPTLNPTWWYISLALLIILAVPWILKLFRKAGILTTICLSMGLLFLLNASNANTFYLFPVLLGAGCQEGRVFERLNEFCKKKRWGKAIKIISETVLLLFMISIRTNYNYFGIPDGIIAFLLAVLTVDVLIKIPFLSRGMCFLGKHSGNMFLIHNQIYSYYFVGLIYGCGNWIACFVMLVGVSLVVSIGMEKIKEWTQYNRWMERIGQKTGKTIFYI
;
A
#
# COMPACT_ATOMS: atom_id res chain seq x y z
N MET A 1 15.26 7.70 -13.11
CA MET A 1 15.49 6.59 -12.20
C MET A 1 14.48 6.67 -11.06
N PHE A 2 13.75 5.60 -10.76
CA PHE A 2 12.77 5.56 -9.66
C PHE A 2 13.51 5.26 -8.35
N ARG A 3 13.70 6.28 -7.52
CA ARG A 3 14.47 6.23 -6.26
C ARG A 3 13.53 6.34 -5.06
N LYS A 4 14.10 6.41 -3.86
CA LYS A 4 13.37 6.55 -2.60
C LYS A 4 12.43 7.76 -2.60
N ARG A 5 12.86 8.90 -3.14
CA ARG A 5 12.07 10.14 -3.19
C ARG A 5 10.82 9.99 -4.06
N GLU A 6 10.96 9.38 -5.25
CA GLU A 6 9.83 9.10 -6.15
C GLU A 6 8.87 8.07 -5.53
N SER A 7 9.41 7.07 -4.83
CA SER A 7 8.61 6.11 -4.07
C SER A 7 7.83 6.79 -2.93
N GLU A 8 8.44 7.70 -2.18
CA GLU A 8 7.75 8.49 -1.14
C GLU A 8 6.66 9.36 -1.77
N PHE A 9 6.93 10.01 -2.90
CA PHE A 9 5.94 10.79 -3.62
C PHE A 9 4.72 9.96 -4.03
N CYS A 10 4.93 8.81 -4.67
CA CYS A 10 3.85 7.91 -5.06
C CYS A 10 3.05 7.37 -3.86
N LYS A 11 3.71 7.09 -2.72
CA LYS A 11 3.04 6.73 -1.47
C LYS A 11 2.19 7.87 -0.93
N GLY A 12 2.64 9.13 -1.09
CA GLY A 12 1.86 10.31 -0.72
C GLY A 12 0.57 10.44 -1.54
N ILE A 13 0.66 10.25 -2.85
CA ILE A 13 -0.54 10.17 -3.71
C ILE A 13 -1.41 8.99 -3.26
N GLY A 14 -0.83 7.81 -3.08
CA GLY A 14 -1.57 6.60 -2.70
C GLY A 14 -2.35 6.78 -1.40
N ILE A 15 -1.75 7.39 -0.35
CA ILE A 15 -2.45 7.59 0.92
C ILE A 15 -3.55 8.66 0.81
N ALA A 16 -3.34 9.72 0.04
CA ALA A 16 -4.37 10.72 -0.22
C ALA A 16 -5.57 10.10 -0.96
N MET A 17 -5.32 9.31 -2.01
CA MET A 17 -6.36 8.57 -2.73
C MET A 17 -7.09 7.57 -1.83
N MET A 18 -6.39 6.87 -0.94
CA MET A 18 -6.98 5.91 -0.01
C MET A 18 -7.93 6.60 0.98
N ILE A 19 -7.51 7.71 1.57
CA ILE A 19 -8.33 8.51 2.47
C ILE A 19 -9.59 8.99 1.75
N PHE A 20 -9.44 9.54 0.54
CA PHE A 20 -10.58 9.97 -0.27
C PHE A 20 -11.53 8.82 -0.63
N HIS A 21 -10.97 7.65 -1.00
CA HIS A 21 -11.75 6.44 -1.24
C HIS A 21 -12.60 6.09 -0.03
N HIS A 22 -11.98 5.94 1.15
CA HIS A 22 -12.69 5.50 2.35
C HIS A 22 -13.72 6.50 2.87
N LEU A 23 -13.53 7.79 2.68
CA LEU A 23 -14.52 8.81 3.05
C LEU A 23 -15.81 8.68 2.24
N PHE A 24 -15.70 8.48 0.90
CA PHE A 24 -16.82 8.72 -0.01
C PHE A 24 -17.23 7.55 -0.88
N TYR A 25 -16.64 6.34 -0.74
CA TYR A 25 -17.01 5.19 -1.59
C TYR A 25 -18.36 4.57 -1.24
N LYS A 26 -18.86 4.82 -0.02
CA LYS A 26 -20.15 4.38 0.50
C LYS A 26 -20.89 5.53 1.16
N ALA A 27 -22.15 5.73 0.78
CA ALA A 27 -23.00 6.76 1.36
C ALA A 27 -23.28 6.51 2.85
N GLU A 28 -23.31 5.22 3.28
CA GLU A 28 -23.55 4.83 4.67
C GLU A 28 -22.49 5.39 5.63
N ASN A 29 -21.30 5.74 5.15
CA ASN A 29 -20.23 6.30 5.99
C ASN A 29 -20.57 7.71 6.53
N TYR A 30 -21.44 8.46 5.84
CA TYR A 30 -21.75 9.86 6.15
C TYR A 30 -23.25 10.20 6.09
N GLN A 31 -24.14 9.19 6.07
CA GLN A 31 -25.59 9.37 5.94
C GLN A 31 -26.20 10.25 7.04
N ASP A 32 -25.58 10.29 8.24
CA ASP A 32 -26.04 11.07 9.39
C ASP A 32 -25.57 12.53 9.35
N PHE A 33 -24.86 12.94 8.28
CA PHE A 33 -24.28 14.28 8.13
C PHE A 33 -24.76 14.96 6.84
N VAL A 34 -24.98 16.26 6.92
CA VAL A 34 -25.29 17.07 5.73
C VAL A 34 -23.98 17.52 5.09
N ILE A 35 -23.65 16.96 3.93
CA ILE A 35 -22.41 17.26 3.21
C ILE A 35 -22.71 17.89 1.85
N SER A 36 -22.17 19.07 1.61
CA SER A 36 -22.18 19.69 0.27
C SER A 36 -21.13 19.07 -0.62
N PHE A 37 -21.55 18.57 -1.76
CA PHE A 37 -20.68 18.02 -2.81
C PHE A 37 -20.41 19.03 -3.94
N ALA A 38 -20.89 20.26 -3.84
CA ALA A 38 -20.66 21.28 -4.86
C ALA A 38 -19.17 21.46 -5.17
N PRO A 39 -18.78 21.70 -6.45
CA PRO A 39 -19.64 21.88 -7.64
C PRO A 39 -20.12 20.57 -8.30
N PHE A 40 -19.81 19.41 -7.73
CA PHE A 40 -20.20 18.11 -8.24
C PHE A 40 -21.46 17.58 -7.59
N SER A 41 -21.99 16.48 -8.10
CA SER A 41 -23.02 15.69 -7.41
C SER A 41 -22.36 14.63 -6.51
N GLU A 42 -23.07 14.20 -5.47
CA GLU A 42 -22.68 13.09 -4.60
C GLU A 42 -22.28 11.86 -5.42
N LYS A 43 -23.13 11.45 -6.37
CA LYS A 43 -22.86 10.29 -7.25
C LYS A 43 -21.51 10.41 -7.99
N ARG A 44 -21.13 11.61 -8.39
CA ARG A 44 -19.85 11.86 -9.08
C ARG A 44 -18.67 11.75 -8.12
N ILE A 45 -18.80 12.27 -6.89
CA ILE A 45 -17.75 12.13 -5.86
C ILE A 45 -17.58 10.67 -5.46
N ASN A 46 -18.67 9.90 -5.30
CA ASN A 46 -18.62 8.47 -5.01
C ASN A 46 -17.92 7.71 -6.15
N PHE A 47 -18.19 8.06 -7.40
CA PHE A 47 -17.50 7.50 -8.56
C PHE A 47 -15.97 7.79 -8.50
N TYR A 48 -15.57 9.03 -8.21
CA TYR A 48 -14.14 9.37 -8.05
C TYR A 48 -13.53 8.64 -6.86
N ALA A 49 -14.25 8.48 -5.78
CA ALA A 49 -13.79 7.70 -4.62
C ALA A 49 -13.56 6.23 -4.98
N LEU A 50 -14.43 5.63 -5.78
CA LEU A 50 -14.23 4.26 -6.29
C LEU A 50 -13.01 4.16 -7.22
N LEU A 51 -12.76 5.17 -8.07
CA LEU A 51 -11.54 5.24 -8.89
C LEU A 51 -10.28 5.28 -8.01
N CYS A 52 -10.32 5.98 -6.89
CA CYS A 52 -9.20 6.10 -5.95
C CYS A 52 -8.80 4.77 -5.29
N LYS A 53 -9.60 3.70 -5.39
CA LYS A 53 -9.23 2.35 -4.95
C LYS A 53 -7.94 1.81 -5.61
N VAL A 54 -7.53 2.38 -6.75
CA VAL A 54 -6.24 2.08 -7.40
C VAL A 54 -5.02 2.35 -6.48
N CYS A 55 -5.21 3.11 -5.41
CA CYS A 55 -4.19 3.36 -4.39
C CYS A 55 -3.52 2.08 -3.87
N VAL A 56 -4.29 0.98 -3.74
CA VAL A 56 -3.74 -0.31 -3.31
C VAL A 56 -2.74 -0.85 -4.32
N ALA A 57 -3.05 -0.79 -5.61
CA ALA A 57 -2.11 -1.22 -6.66
C ALA A 57 -0.84 -0.36 -6.68
N ILE A 58 -0.93 0.93 -6.36
CA ILE A 58 0.23 1.81 -6.22
C ILE A 58 1.13 1.32 -5.08
N PHE A 59 0.59 1.03 -3.89
CA PHE A 59 1.38 0.51 -2.77
C PHE A 59 1.98 -0.86 -3.07
N VAL A 60 1.23 -1.73 -3.71
CA VAL A 60 1.65 -3.08 -4.09
C VAL A 60 2.77 -3.04 -5.15
N PHE A 61 2.64 -2.23 -6.19
CA PHE A 61 3.66 -1.99 -7.20
C PHE A 61 4.98 -1.50 -6.57
N ILE A 62 4.87 -0.46 -5.71
CA ILE A 62 6.04 0.09 -4.99
C ILE A 62 6.66 -0.96 -4.07
N SER A 63 5.87 -1.84 -3.46
CA SER A 63 6.36 -2.91 -2.60
C SER A 63 7.14 -3.94 -3.41
N GLY A 64 6.61 -4.42 -4.54
CA GLY A 64 7.31 -5.31 -5.45
C GLY A 64 8.64 -4.72 -5.93
N TYR A 65 8.60 -3.48 -6.43
CA TYR A 65 9.78 -2.73 -6.85
C TYR A 65 10.82 -2.57 -5.73
N GLY A 66 10.39 -2.10 -4.56
CA GLY A 66 11.28 -1.79 -3.42
C GLY A 66 11.89 -3.03 -2.76
N ILE A 67 11.15 -4.15 -2.69
CA ILE A 67 11.70 -5.42 -2.20
C ILE A 67 12.77 -5.93 -3.16
N THR A 68 12.50 -5.91 -4.46
CA THR A 68 13.45 -6.29 -5.52
C THR A 68 14.71 -5.42 -5.48
N ALA A 69 14.57 -4.09 -5.39
CA ALA A 69 15.71 -3.18 -5.26
C ALA A 69 16.58 -3.49 -4.04
N SER A 70 15.94 -3.81 -2.92
CA SER A 70 16.67 -4.14 -1.68
C SER A 70 17.30 -5.54 -1.73
N TYR A 71 16.67 -6.47 -2.45
CA TYR A 71 17.22 -7.80 -2.69
C TYR A 71 18.54 -7.68 -3.45
N TYR A 72 18.55 -6.97 -4.57
CA TYR A 72 19.76 -6.75 -5.35
C TYR A 72 20.82 -5.91 -4.64
N LYS A 73 20.41 -4.96 -3.81
CA LYS A 73 21.36 -4.22 -2.98
C LYS A 73 22.07 -5.12 -1.96
N LYS A 74 21.38 -6.14 -1.42
CA LYS A 74 21.95 -7.06 -0.44
C LYS A 74 22.78 -8.17 -1.08
N PHE A 75 22.34 -8.66 -2.23
CA PHE A 75 22.89 -9.84 -2.90
C PHE A 75 23.45 -9.51 -4.30
N ALA A 76 24.16 -8.35 -4.42
CA ALA A 76 24.67 -7.87 -5.70
C ALA A 76 25.73 -8.82 -6.29
N ASP A 77 26.58 -9.40 -5.43
CA ASP A 77 27.81 -10.05 -5.80
C ASP A 77 27.75 -11.58 -5.70
N TRP A 78 26.65 -12.16 -5.20
CA TRP A 78 26.50 -13.61 -5.05
C TRP A 78 25.04 -14.08 -5.15
N GLU A 79 24.90 -15.38 -5.40
CA GLU A 79 23.59 -16.05 -5.36
C GLU A 79 23.30 -16.48 -3.91
N PRO A 80 22.21 -15.93 -3.28
CA PRO A 80 21.97 -16.20 -1.88
C PRO A 80 21.51 -17.64 -1.63
N SER A 81 22.00 -18.20 -0.55
CA SER A 81 21.50 -19.45 0.01
C SER A 81 20.05 -19.31 0.49
N VAL A 82 19.37 -20.43 0.69
CA VAL A 82 17.99 -20.45 1.23
C VAL A 82 17.94 -19.81 2.61
N GLY A 83 18.98 -20.02 3.45
CA GLY A 83 19.07 -19.40 4.77
C GLY A 83 19.14 -17.86 4.72
N GLU A 84 19.95 -17.32 3.80
CA GLU A 84 20.06 -15.86 3.61
C GLU A 84 18.77 -15.24 3.06
N ILE A 85 18.04 -15.96 2.21
CA ILE A 85 16.71 -15.53 1.74
C ILE A 85 15.72 -15.52 2.91
N LYS A 86 15.72 -16.54 3.76
CA LYS A 86 14.87 -16.58 4.96
C LYS A 86 15.18 -15.42 5.90
N ASP A 87 16.47 -15.13 6.17
CA ASP A 87 16.88 -13.95 6.97
C ASP A 87 16.42 -12.62 6.34
N PHE A 88 16.54 -12.49 5.02
CA PHE A 88 16.06 -11.31 4.30
C PHE A 88 14.53 -11.12 4.46
N ILE A 89 13.76 -12.20 4.30
CA ILE A 89 12.30 -12.22 4.47
C ILE A 89 11.94 -11.85 5.91
N TRP A 90 12.58 -12.51 6.90
CA TRP A 90 12.33 -12.28 8.32
C TRP A 90 12.50 -10.81 8.71
N LYS A 91 13.62 -10.20 8.36
CA LYS A 91 13.88 -8.78 8.65
C LYS A 91 12.80 -7.85 8.09
N ARG A 92 12.18 -8.20 6.96
CA ARG A 92 11.10 -7.43 6.36
C ARG A 92 9.76 -7.64 7.04
N ILE A 93 9.43 -8.89 7.33
CA ILE A 93 8.24 -9.25 8.12
C ILE A 93 8.31 -8.54 9.46
N TRP A 94 9.44 -8.65 10.17
CA TRP A 94 9.63 -8.01 11.46
C TRP A 94 9.43 -6.49 11.40
N LYS A 95 10.01 -5.84 10.40
CA LYS A 95 9.85 -4.39 10.20
C LYS A 95 8.38 -4.01 9.93
N LEU A 96 7.66 -4.79 9.14
CA LEU A 96 6.23 -4.58 8.87
C LEU A 96 5.40 -4.75 10.15
N LEU A 97 5.62 -5.85 10.85
CA LEU A 97 4.90 -6.15 12.09
C LEU A 97 5.22 -5.14 13.21
N THR A 98 6.47 -4.67 13.32
CA THR A 98 6.84 -3.62 14.27
C THR A 98 6.02 -2.35 14.05
N LEU A 99 5.84 -1.92 12.80
CA LEU A 99 4.98 -0.78 12.46
C LEU A 99 3.51 -1.06 12.81
N TYR A 100 3.03 -2.24 12.44
CA TYR A 100 1.66 -2.68 12.65
C TYR A 100 1.32 -2.83 14.13
N TRP A 101 2.17 -3.49 14.92
CA TRP A 101 1.94 -3.71 16.35
C TRP A 101 1.82 -2.43 17.16
N PHE A 102 2.56 -1.38 16.79
CA PHE A 102 2.40 -0.09 17.44
C PHE A 102 0.98 0.48 17.26
N ALA A 103 0.47 0.45 16.03
CA ALA A 103 -0.90 0.90 15.74
C ALA A 103 -1.96 -0.04 16.34
N PHE A 104 -1.72 -1.35 16.30
CA PHE A 104 -2.60 -2.35 16.90
C PHE A 104 -2.74 -2.15 18.41
N LEU A 105 -1.62 -2.00 19.13
CA LEU A 105 -1.63 -1.76 20.57
C LEU A 105 -2.25 -0.40 20.92
N LEU A 106 -1.98 0.64 20.12
CA LEU A 106 -2.64 1.94 20.29
C LEU A 106 -4.15 1.81 20.13
N THR A 107 -4.64 1.08 19.13
CA THR A 107 -6.07 0.82 18.95
C THR A 107 -6.65 0.04 20.12
N CYS A 108 -5.94 -0.96 20.65
CA CYS A 108 -6.37 -1.67 21.85
C CYS A 108 -6.46 -0.77 23.08
N LEU A 109 -5.53 0.16 23.26
CA LEU A 109 -5.56 1.13 24.37
C LEU A 109 -6.70 2.16 24.24
N CYS A 110 -7.07 2.52 23.01
CA CYS A 110 -8.12 3.49 22.72
C CYS A 110 -9.53 2.87 22.59
N GLN A 111 -9.72 1.60 22.95
CA GLN A 111 -11.03 0.92 22.87
C GLN A 111 -12.23 1.70 23.45
N PRO A 112 -12.12 2.41 24.58
CA PRO A 112 -13.25 3.16 25.12
C PRO A 112 -13.79 4.26 24.18
N LEU A 113 -12.97 4.70 23.22
CA LEU A 113 -13.31 5.71 22.23
C LEU A 113 -13.70 5.13 20.87
N GLY A 114 -13.58 3.80 20.68
CA GLY A 114 -13.75 3.19 19.39
C GLY A 114 -14.38 1.78 19.48
N ARG A 115 -14.05 0.91 18.50
CA ARG A 115 -14.54 -0.46 18.47
C ARG A 115 -13.84 -1.32 19.52
N THR A 116 -14.61 -1.97 20.37
CA THR A 116 -14.07 -2.84 21.42
C THR A 116 -13.62 -4.18 20.86
N ILE A 117 -12.76 -4.89 21.60
CA ILE A 117 -12.33 -6.27 21.28
C ILE A 117 -13.54 -7.23 21.22
N THR A 118 -14.54 -7.03 22.10
CA THR A 118 -15.73 -7.88 22.10
C THR A 118 -16.63 -7.64 20.89
N GLU A 119 -16.80 -6.39 20.47
CA GLU A 119 -17.52 -6.07 19.23
C GLU A 119 -16.79 -6.57 17.98
N ALA A 120 -15.46 -6.55 18.00
CA ALA A 120 -14.65 -7.01 16.88
C ALA A 120 -14.63 -8.54 16.75
N TYR A 121 -14.43 -9.26 17.84
CA TYR A 121 -14.13 -10.70 17.83
C TYR A 121 -15.23 -11.59 18.41
N GLY A 122 -16.33 -11.00 18.91
CA GLY A 122 -17.43 -11.73 19.52
C GLY A 122 -17.24 -12.03 21.00
N GLY A 123 -18.26 -12.70 21.61
CA GLY A 123 -18.35 -12.90 23.06
C GLY A 123 -17.58 -14.11 23.62
N GLU A 124 -17.39 -15.16 22.82
CA GLU A 124 -16.77 -16.41 23.28
C GLU A 124 -15.26 -16.24 23.49
N LEU A 125 -14.77 -16.60 24.68
CA LEU A 125 -13.37 -16.37 25.08
C LEU A 125 -12.35 -17.09 24.17
N LYS A 126 -12.61 -18.36 23.80
CA LYS A 126 -11.70 -19.14 22.95
C LYS A 126 -11.55 -18.52 21.56
N SER A 127 -12.67 -18.23 20.91
CA SER A 127 -12.69 -17.58 19.59
C SER A 127 -12.04 -16.19 19.64
N LYS A 128 -12.32 -15.42 20.68
CA LYS A 128 -11.73 -14.09 20.90
C LYS A 128 -10.20 -14.14 20.98
N ILE A 129 -9.63 -15.10 21.72
CA ILE A 129 -8.17 -15.28 21.84
C ILE A 129 -7.58 -15.65 20.48
N VAL A 130 -8.17 -16.61 19.76
CA VAL A 130 -7.69 -17.03 18.44
C VAL A 130 -7.73 -15.88 17.45
N TYR A 131 -8.85 -15.15 17.36
CA TYR A 131 -8.99 -14.01 16.44
C TYR A 131 -8.05 -12.87 16.78
N PHE A 132 -7.86 -12.58 18.08
CA PHE A 132 -6.88 -11.60 18.54
C PHE A 132 -5.45 -11.95 18.10
N LEU A 133 -5.04 -13.22 18.26
CA LEU A 133 -3.71 -13.67 17.86
C LEU A 133 -3.53 -13.64 16.34
N LEU A 134 -4.53 -14.09 15.58
CA LEU A 134 -4.47 -14.02 14.12
C LEU A 134 -4.39 -12.58 13.62
N ASP A 135 -5.17 -11.67 14.23
CA ASP A 135 -5.14 -10.25 13.89
C ASP A 135 -3.82 -9.60 14.32
N PHE A 136 -3.32 -9.89 15.53
CA PHE A 136 -2.03 -9.40 16.02
C PHE A 136 -0.86 -9.78 15.10
N PHE A 137 -0.89 -10.96 14.48
CA PHE A 137 0.11 -11.36 13.49
C PHE A 137 -0.21 -10.90 12.05
N GLY A 138 -1.28 -10.15 11.85
CA GLY A 138 -1.70 -9.66 10.53
C GLY A 138 -2.23 -10.76 9.60
N LEU A 139 -2.73 -11.86 10.15
CA LEU A 139 -3.17 -13.06 9.41
C LEU A 139 -4.69 -13.16 9.25
N SER A 140 -5.48 -12.29 9.90
CA SER A 140 -6.94 -12.37 9.93
C SER A 140 -7.56 -12.52 8.55
N TYR A 141 -7.08 -11.74 7.57
CA TYR A 141 -7.62 -11.80 6.21
C TYR A 141 -7.31 -13.12 5.49
N LEU A 142 -6.14 -13.72 5.73
CA LEU A 142 -5.78 -15.01 5.14
C LEU A 142 -6.65 -16.16 5.65
N PHE A 143 -7.07 -16.08 6.90
CA PHE A 143 -7.92 -17.09 7.54
C PHE A 143 -9.42 -16.74 7.55
N GLY A 144 -9.80 -15.61 6.93
CA GLY A 144 -11.20 -15.16 6.89
C GLY A 144 -11.79 -14.86 8.27
N THR A 145 -10.95 -14.44 9.24
CA THR A 145 -11.38 -14.17 10.61
C THR A 145 -11.66 -12.67 10.84
N PRO A 146 -12.45 -12.33 11.87
CA PRO A 146 -12.67 -10.96 12.27
C PRO A 146 -11.38 -10.18 12.57
N THR A 147 -11.42 -8.85 12.45
CA THR A 147 -10.30 -7.95 12.72
C THR A 147 -10.80 -6.70 13.46
N LEU A 148 -9.94 -6.08 14.27
CA LEU A 148 -10.22 -4.79 14.93
C LEU A 148 -10.45 -3.66 13.92
N ASN A 149 -9.76 -3.72 12.79
CA ASN A 149 -9.88 -2.69 11.75
C ASN A 149 -9.99 -3.35 10.36
N PRO A 150 -11.12 -3.19 9.67
CA PRO A 150 -11.34 -3.82 8.38
C PRO A 150 -10.31 -3.45 7.29
N THR A 151 -9.62 -2.30 7.42
CA THR A 151 -8.61 -1.89 6.43
C THR A 151 -7.29 -2.65 6.59
N TRP A 152 -7.07 -3.36 7.69
CA TRP A 152 -5.83 -4.10 7.97
C TRP A 152 -5.65 -5.38 7.14
N TRP A 153 -6.63 -5.76 6.32
CA TRP A 153 -6.48 -6.85 5.35
C TRP A 153 -5.22 -6.71 4.49
N TYR A 154 -4.79 -5.46 4.22
CA TYR A 154 -3.58 -5.18 3.46
C TYR A 154 -2.29 -5.67 4.15
N ILE A 155 -2.26 -5.80 5.49
CA ILE A 155 -1.12 -6.36 6.22
C ILE A 155 -0.90 -7.82 5.81
N SER A 156 -1.96 -8.61 5.73
CA SER A 156 -1.90 -9.98 5.22
C SER A 156 -1.35 -10.04 3.79
N LEU A 157 -1.82 -9.17 2.90
CA LEU A 157 -1.31 -9.06 1.54
C LEU A 157 0.17 -8.66 1.52
N ALA A 158 0.58 -7.70 2.33
CA ALA A 158 1.97 -7.26 2.42
C ALA A 158 2.91 -8.39 2.92
N LEU A 159 2.46 -9.23 3.85
CA LEU A 159 3.17 -10.44 4.28
C LEU A 159 3.37 -11.41 3.12
N LEU A 160 2.32 -11.68 2.34
CA LEU A 160 2.40 -12.53 1.15
C LEU A 160 3.37 -11.97 0.11
N ILE A 161 3.37 -10.66 -0.13
CA ILE A 161 4.30 -10.00 -1.07
C ILE A 161 5.74 -10.17 -0.60
N ILE A 162 6.02 -9.97 0.70
CA ILE A 162 7.37 -10.15 1.26
C ILE A 162 7.85 -11.58 1.09
N LEU A 163 6.97 -12.57 1.30
CA LEU A 163 7.28 -13.99 1.11
C LEU A 163 7.52 -14.33 -0.37
N ALA A 164 6.68 -13.81 -1.27
CA ALA A 164 6.66 -14.22 -2.67
C ALA A 164 7.80 -13.61 -3.52
N VAL A 165 8.16 -12.34 -3.30
CA VAL A 165 9.06 -11.60 -4.20
C VAL A 165 10.42 -12.29 -4.41
N PRO A 166 11.14 -12.80 -3.39
CA PRO A 166 12.41 -13.48 -3.61
C PRO A 166 12.30 -14.72 -4.54
N TRP A 167 11.17 -15.42 -4.47
CA TRP A 167 10.89 -16.59 -5.32
C TRP A 167 10.47 -16.17 -6.74
N ILE A 168 9.71 -15.09 -6.88
CA ILE A 168 9.38 -14.45 -8.15
C ILE A 168 10.67 -14.07 -8.89
N LEU A 169 11.67 -13.51 -8.20
CA LEU A 169 12.95 -13.14 -8.79
C LEU A 169 13.71 -14.36 -9.31
N LYS A 170 13.66 -15.50 -8.61
CA LYS A 170 14.22 -16.75 -9.13
C LYS A 170 13.52 -17.22 -10.40
N LEU A 171 12.18 -17.09 -10.46
CA LEU A 171 11.41 -17.40 -11.66
C LEU A 171 11.74 -16.45 -12.81
N PHE A 172 11.90 -15.15 -12.56
CA PHE A 172 12.32 -14.18 -13.56
C PHE A 172 13.67 -14.52 -14.17
N ARG A 173 14.63 -14.96 -13.36
CA ARG A 173 15.95 -15.39 -13.84
C ARG A 173 15.88 -16.68 -14.66
N LYS A 174 15.03 -17.63 -14.28
CA LYS A 174 14.90 -18.94 -14.93
C LYS A 174 14.10 -18.89 -16.23
N ALA A 175 12.95 -18.21 -16.22
CA ALA A 175 11.97 -18.22 -17.31
C ALA A 175 11.85 -16.88 -18.06
N GLY A 176 12.46 -15.81 -17.54
CA GLY A 176 12.29 -14.46 -18.04
C GLY A 176 11.09 -13.74 -17.39
N ILE A 177 11.17 -12.40 -17.38
CA ILE A 177 10.15 -11.56 -16.74
C ILE A 177 8.79 -11.72 -17.42
N LEU A 178 8.74 -11.53 -18.74
CA LEU A 178 7.50 -11.55 -19.50
C LEU A 178 6.82 -12.92 -19.43
N THR A 179 7.58 -13.99 -19.63
CA THR A 179 7.08 -15.37 -19.55
C THR A 179 6.48 -15.65 -18.16
N THR A 180 7.17 -15.24 -17.08
CA THR A 180 6.67 -15.44 -15.71
C THR A 180 5.36 -14.69 -15.47
N ILE A 181 5.27 -13.43 -15.93
CA ILE A 181 4.04 -12.64 -15.81
C ILE A 181 2.90 -13.31 -16.60
N CYS A 182 3.13 -13.65 -17.87
CA CYS A 182 2.10 -14.26 -18.71
C CYS A 182 1.61 -15.61 -18.16
N LEU A 183 2.53 -16.48 -17.71
CA LEU A 183 2.16 -17.77 -17.13
C LEU A 183 1.41 -17.61 -15.81
N SER A 184 1.84 -16.69 -14.94
CA SER A 184 1.14 -16.42 -13.68
C SER A 184 -0.27 -15.90 -13.90
N MET A 185 -0.45 -14.95 -14.83
CA MET A 185 -1.75 -14.40 -15.14
C MET A 185 -2.64 -15.41 -15.87
N GLY A 186 -2.07 -16.19 -16.79
CA GLY A 186 -2.76 -17.29 -17.47
C GLY A 186 -3.26 -18.36 -16.49
N LEU A 187 -2.45 -18.73 -15.51
CA LEU A 187 -2.86 -19.66 -14.45
C LEU A 187 -4.02 -19.11 -13.60
N LEU A 188 -3.96 -17.82 -13.18
CA LEU A 188 -5.06 -17.20 -12.46
C LEU A 188 -6.35 -17.19 -13.26
N PHE A 189 -6.25 -16.92 -14.56
CA PHE A 189 -7.40 -16.96 -15.48
C PHE A 189 -7.99 -18.37 -15.59
N LEU A 190 -7.16 -19.38 -15.80
CA LEU A 190 -7.59 -20.78 -15.91
C LEU A 190 -8.23 -21.31 -14.62
N LEU A 191 -7.71 -20.89 -13.45
CA LEU A 191 -8.24 -21.28 -12.15
C LEU A 191 -9.44 -20.45 -11.71
N ASN A 192 -9.86 -19.48 -12.50
CA ASN A 192 -10.86 -18.49 -12.13
C ASN A 192 -10.65 -17.89 -10.73
N ALA A 193 -9.38 -17.68 -10.37
CA ALA A 193 -8.95 -17.29 -9.05
C ALA A 193 -9.13 -15.77 -8.87
N SER A 194 -10.30 -15.33 -8.44
CA SER A 194 -10.68 -13.93 -8.29
C SER A 194 -10.94 -13.58 -6.83
N ASN A 195 -9.88 -13.53 -6.03
CA ASN A 195 -9.93 -12.98 -4.67
C ASN A 195 -8.99 -11.77 -4.55
N ALA A 196 -9.08 -11.02 -3.44
CA ALA A 196 -8.26 -9.81 -3.29
C ALA A 196 -6.75 -10.08 -3.32
N ASN A 197 -6.28 -11.24 -2.88
CA ASN A 197 -4.85 -11.58 -2.91
C ASN A 197 -4.37 -11.80 -4.35
N THR A 198 -5.14 -12.52 -5.15
CA THR A 198 -4.83 -12.80 -6.56
C THR A 198 -5.00 -11.57 -7.44
N PHE A 199 -5.97 -10.69 -7.10
CA PHE A 199 -6.21 -9.44 -7.80
C PHE A 199 -4.97 -8.53 -7.83
N TYR A 200 -4.17 -8.53 -6.77
CA TYR A 200 -2.97 -7.69 -6.69
C TYR A 200 -1.68 -8.39 -7.13
N LEU A 201 -1.73 -9.61 -7.63
CA LEU A 201 -0.54 -10.32 -8.13
C LEU A 201 0.10 -9.59 -9.31
N PHE A 202 -0.68 -9.13 -10.28
CA PHE A 202 -0.15 -8.42 -11.45
C PHE A 202 0.63 -7.14 -11.06
N PRO A 203 0.11 -6.22 -10.23
CA PRO A 203 0.88 -5.07 -9.76
C PRO A 203 2.19 -5.43 -9.05
N VAL A 204 2.23 -6.53 -8.27
CA VAL A 204 3.48 -7.03 -7.63
C VAL A 204 4.49 -7.45 -8.68
N LEU A 205 4.07 -8.32 -9.62
CA LEU A 205 4.92 -8.83 -10.68
C LEU A 205 5.45 -7.69 -11.56
N LEU A 206 4.59 -6.74 -11.90
CA LEU A 206 4.96 -5.57 -12.69
C LEU A 206 5.99 -4.71 -11.96
N GLY A 207 5.79 -4.43 -10.67
CA GLY A 207 6.73 -3.67 -9.85
C GLY A 207 8.09 -4.35 -9.74
N ALA A 208 8.11 -5.65 -9.42
CA ALA A 208 9.32 -6.45 -9.34
C ALA A 208 10.03 -6.54 -10.71
N GLY A 209 9.28 -6.78 -11.79
CA GLY A 209 9.80 -6.84 -13.16
C GLY A 209 10.36 -5.52 -13.66
N CYS A 210 9.74 -4.38 -13.27
CA CYS A 210 10.25 -3.06 -13.60
C CYS A 210 11.63 -2.78 -12.98
N GLN A 211 11.86 -3.25 -11.75
CA GLN A 211 13.17 -3.12 -11.11
C GLN A 211 14.18 -4.10 -11.71
N GLU A 212 13.81 -5.37 -11.89
CA GLU A 212 14.64 -6.40 -12.51
C GLU A 212 15.12 -5.99 -13.90
N GLY A 213 14.18 -5.56 -14.75
CA GLY A 213 14.43 -5.13 -16.12
C GLY A 213 15.01 -3.72 -16.25
N ARG A 214 15.24 -2.98 -15.16
CA ARG A 214 15.68 -1.57 -15.16
C ARG A 214 14.83 -0.69 -16.09
N VAL A 215 13.50 -0.89 -16.05
CA VAL A 215 12.57 -0.30 -17.04
C VAL A 215 12.63 1.23 -17.03
N PHE A 216 12.69 1.87 -15.86
CA PHE A 216 12.76 3.34 -15.76
C PHE A 216 14.02 3.92 -16.39
N GLU A 217 15.16 3.25 -16.25
CA GLU A 217 16.44 3.64 -16.86
C GLU A 217 16.38 3.50 -18.38
N ARG A 218 15.94 2.33 -18.87
CA ARG A 218 15.80 2.05 -20.32
C ARG A 218 14.84 3.01 -21.02
N LEU A 219 13.68 3.30 -20.40
CA LEU A 219 12.74 4.29 -20.93
C LEU A 219 13.36 5.69 -21.03
N ASN A 220 14.12 6.09 -20.01
CA ASN A 220 14.78 7.40 -20.02
C ASN A 220 15.90 7.49 -21.08
N GLU A 221 16.70 6.42 -21.24
CA GLU A 221 17.75 6.34 -22.24
C GLU A 221 17.19 6.36 -23.67
N PHE A 222 16.12 5.58 -23.92
CA PHE A 222 15.44 5.54 -25.21
C PHE A 222 14.93 6.93 -25.63
N CYS A 223 14.35 7.68 -24.68
CA CYS A 223 13.79 8.99 -24.98
C CYS A 223 14.85 10.09 -25.13
N LYS A 224 16.03 9.97 -24.49
CA LYS A 224 17.12 10.93 -24.63
C LYS A 224 17.73 10.97 -26.05
N LYS A 225 17.66 9.87 -26.77
CA LYS A 225 18.22 9.74 -28.14
C LYS A 225 17.43 10.50 -29.21
N LYS A 226 16.21 10.99 -28.91
CA LYS A 226 15.32 11.64 -29.89
C LYS A 226 15.05 13.10 -29.49
N ARG A 227 15.07 14.02 -30.47
CA ARG A 227 14.85 15.48 -30.24
C ARG A 227 13.57 15.78 -29.44
N TRP A 228 12.47 15.09 -29.73
CA TRP A 228 11.17 15.25 -29.09
C TRP A 228 10.82 14.09 -28.15
N GLY A 229 11.77 13.19 -27.88
CA GLY A 229 11.49 11.93 -27.18
C GLY A 229 10.86 12.11 -25.82
N LYS A 230 11.28 13.13 -25.06
CA LYS A 230 10.71 13.39 -23.73
C LYS A 230 9.27 13.91 -23.80
N ALA A 231 8.97 14.81 -24.73
CA ALA A 231 7.60 15.35 -24.89
C ALA A 231 6.64 14.24 -25.36
N ILE A 232 7.05 13.48 -26.39
CA ILE A 232 6.26 12.35 -26.89
C ILE A 232 6.01 11.34 -25.77
N LYS A 233 7.01 11.01 -24.96
CA LYS A 233 6.88 10.12 -23.81
C LYS A 233 5.81 10.60 -22.84
N ILE A 234 5.88 11.83 -22.37
CA ILE A 234 4.93 12.42 -21.41
C ILE A 234 3.50 12.41 -21.98
N ILE A 235 3.35 12.81 -23.25
CA ILE A 235 2.04 12.80 -23.92
C ILE A 235 1.49 11.36 -24.00
N SER A 236 2.30 10.42 -24.47
CA SER A 236 1.91 9.01 -24.58
C SER A 236 1.52 8.41 -23.23
N GLU A 237 2.30 8.71 -22.18
CA GLU A 237 2.01 8.26 -20.81
C GLU A 237 0.71 8.82 -20.29
N THR A 238 0.46 10.12 -20.53
CA THR A 238 -0.79 10.78 -20.12
C THR A 238 -1.99 10.21 -20.85
N VAL A 239 -1.90 10.05 -22.17
CA VAL A 239 -2.98 9.46 -23.00
C VAL A 239 -3.24 8.01 -22.55
N LEU A 240 -2.20 7.23 -22.37
CA LEU A 240 -2.35 5.83 -21.93
C LEU A 240 -2.91 5.74 -20.50
N LEU A 241 -2.54 6.65 -19.60
CA LEU A 241 -3.10 6.71 -18.26
C LEU A 241 -4.61 6.99 -18.30
N LEU A 242 -5.06 7.99 -19.07
CA LEU A 242 -6.47 8.31 -19.23
C LEU A 242 -7.25 7.15 -19.88
N PHE A 243 -6.66 6.50 -20.87
CA PHE A 243 -7.22 5.32 -21.49
C PHE A 243 -7.36 4.15 -20.51
N MET A 244 -6.34 3.87 -19.71
CA MET A 244 -6.39 2.82 -18.70
C MET A 244 -7.40 3.12 -17.59
N ILE A 245 -7.58 4.38 -17.19
CA ILE A 245 -8.64 4.79 -16.27
C ILE A 245 -10.01 4.50 -16.88
N SER A 246 -10.21 4.81 -18.17
CA SER A 246 -11.47 4.50 -18.89
C SER A 246 -11.73 3.00 -18.95
N ILE A 247 -10.73 2.19 -19.30
CA ILE A 247 -10.86 0.72 -19.30
C ILE A 247 -11.23 0.22 -17.91
N ARG A 248 -10.55 0.70 -16.86
CA ARG A 248 -10.77 0.29 -15.48
C ARG A 248 -12.21 0.47 -15.01
N THR A 249 -12.91 1.50 -15.47
CA THR A 249 -14.30 1.76 -15.11
C THR A 249 -15.26 0.69 -15.61
N ASN A 250 -14.92 0.01 -16.70
CA ASN A 250 -15.75 -0.99 -17.36
C ASN A 250 -15.23 -2.42 -17.17
N TYR A 251 -13.90 -2.58 -17.11
CA TYR A 251 -13.24 -3.89 -17.14
C TYR A 251 -12.07 -3.91 -16.15
N ASN A 252 -12.30 -4.38 -14.92
CA ASN A 252 -11.25 -4.48 -13.93
C ASN A 252 -10.89 -5.95 -13.64
N TYR A 253 -10.38 -6.65 -14.66
CA TYR A 253 -10.00 -8.04 -14.55
C TYR A 253 -8.60 -8.19 -13.93
N PHE A 254 -8.49 -8.98 -12.87
CA PHE A 254 -7.22 -9.39 -12.20
C PHE A 254 -6.27 -8.24 -11.86
N GLY A 255 -6.78 -7.03 -11.64
CA GLY A 255 -5.96 -5.87 -11.29
C GLY A 255 -4.99 -5.40 -12.36
N ILE A 256 -5.12 -5.86 -13.61
CA ILE A 256 -4.24 -5.48 -14.71
C ILE A 256 -4.32 -3.99 -14.99
N PRO A 257 -5.51 -3.37 -15.19
CA PRO A 257 -5.62 -1.91 -15.36
C PRO A 257 -5.03 -1.15 -14.18
N ASP A 258 -5.31 -1.57 -12.94
CA ASP A 258 -4.79 -0.93 -11.73
C ASP A 258 -3.26 -0.99 -11.66
N GLY A 259 -2.64 -2.10 -12.03
CA GLY A 259 -1.19 -2.26 -12.09
C GLY A 259 -0.55 -1.36 -13.15
N ILE A 260 -1.15 -1.27 -14.34
CA ILE A 260 -0.68 -0.38 -15.41
C ILE A 260 -0.82 1.08 -15.00
N ILE A 261 -1.93 1.48 -14.37
CA ILE A 261 -2.13 2.84 -13.83
C ILE A 261 -1.05 3.16 -12.79
N ALA A 262 -0.76 2.23 -11.87
CA ALA A 262 0.29 2.40 -10.87
C ALA A 262 1.67 2.60 -11.51
N PHE A 263 2.01 1.83 -12.53
CA PHE A 263 3.25 1.99 -13.30
C PHE A 263 3.31 3.33 -14.01
N LEU A 264 2.28 3.71 -14.76
CA LEU A 264 2.22 4.99 -15.48
C LEU A 264 2.32 6.19 -14.55
N LEU A 265 1.65 6.13 -13.39
CA LEU A 265 1.78 7.16 -12.36
C LEU A 265 3.21 7.25 -11.83
N ALA A 266 3.90 6.12 -11.63
CA ALA A 266 5.30 6.10 -11.22
C ALA A 266 6.21 6.71 -12.29
N VAL A 267 5.96 6.46 -13.58
CA VAL A 267 6.73 7.06 -14.69
C VAL A 267 6.48 8.57 -14.76
N LEU A 268 5.22 9.02 -14.73
CA LEU A 268 4.87 10.45 -14.70
C LEU A 268 5.46 11.14 -13.46
N THR A 269 5.52 10.46 -12.32
CA THR A 269 6.19 10.98 -11.12
C THR A 269 7.65 11.28 -11.40
N VAL A 270 8.40 10.35 -12.00
CA VAL A 270 9.83 10.55 -12.35
C VAL A 270 10.01 11.69 -13.35
N ASP A 271 9.13 11.78 -14.35
CA ASP A 271 9.32 12.68 -15.47
C ASP A 271 8.84 14.10 -15.20
N VAL A 272 7.75 14.27 -14.45
CA VAL A 272 7.05 15.55 -14.28
C VAL A 272 6.80 15.89 -12.82
N LEU A 273 6.00 15.08 -12.13
CA LEU A 273 5.35 15.49 -10.88
C LEU A 273 6.35 15.80 -9.75
N ILE A 274 7.42 15.02 -9.64
CA ILE A 274 8.47 15.21 -8.62
C ILE A 274 9.25 16.53 -8.79
N LYS A 275 9.18 17.14 -9.97
CA LYS A 275 9.87 18.39 -10.29
C LYS A 275 9.08 19.65 -9.91
N ILE A 276 7.80 19.49 -9.57
CA ILE A 276 6.96 20.55 -9.05
C ILE A 276 7.27 20.72 -7.56
N PRO A 277 7.97 21.79 -7.12
CA PRO A 277 8.59 21.83 -5.79
C PRO A 277 7.58 21.72 -4.64
N PHE A 278 6.47 22.45 -4.71
CA PHE A 278 5.43 22.45 -3.67
C PHE A 278 4.75 21.07 -3.57
N LEU A 279 4.31 20.53 -4.71
CA LEU A 279 3.68 19.21 -4.77
C LEU A 279 4.62 18.11 -4.29
N SER A 280 5.89 18.18 -4.72
CA SER A 280 6.91 17.20 -4.33
C SER A 280 7.17 17.20 -2.83
N ARG A 281 7.27 18.37 -2.20
CA ARG A 281 7.49 18.47 -0.74
C ARG A 281 6.30 17.87 0.03
N GLY A 282 5.08 18.27 -0.33
CA GLY A 282 3.86 17.81 0.32
C GLY A 282 3.65 16.30 0.17
N MET A 283 3.73 15.78 -1.08
CA MET A 283 3.51 14.35 -1.33
C MET A 283 4.62 13.47 -0.74
N CYS A 284 5.88 13.86 -0.80
CA CYS A 284 6.95 13.12 -0.14
C CYS A 284 6.79 13.12 1.39
N PHE A 285 6.33 14.21 1.98
CA PHE A 285 6.06 14.28 3.42
C PHE A 285 4.92 13.36 3.81
N LEU A 286 3.77 13.39 3.12
CA LEU A 286 2.68 12.44 3.31
C LEU A 286 3.14 10.99 3.11
N GLY A 287 3.98 10.76 2.10
CA GLY A 287 4.50 9.43 1.81
C GLY A 287 5.36 8.83 2.91
N LYS A 288 6.12 9.64 3.64
CA LYS A 288 6.88 9.20 4.82
C LYS A 288 5.96 8.73 5.95
N HIS A 289 4.82 9.38 6.11
CA HIS A 289 3.83 9.09 7.13
C HIS A 289 2.74 8.07 6.67
N SER A 290 2.76 7.68 5.39
CA SER A 290 1.70 6.87 4.77
C SER A 290 1.41 5.56 5.50
N GLY A 291 2.42 4.91 6.08
CA GLY A 291 2.24 3.65 6.83
C GLY A 291 1.41 3.82 8.10
N ASN A 292 1.72 4.81 8.94
CA ASN A 292 0.92 5.09 10.13
C ASN A 292 -0.47 5.60 9.74
N MET A 293 -0.56 6.53 8.79
CA MET A 293 -1.85 7.05 8.32
C MET A 293 -2.75 5.94 7.80
N PHE A 294 -2.19 4.99 7.03
CA PHE A 294 -2.92 3.80 6.58
C PHE A 294 -3.49 3.00 7.75
N LEU A 295 -2.71 2.77 8.80
CA LEU A 295 -3.12 1.94 9.92
C LEU A 295 -4.21 2.57 10.81
N ILE A 296 -4.30 3.92 10.83
CA ILE A 296 -5.16 4.61 11.80
C ILE A 296 -6.35 5.37 11.18
N HIS A 297 -6.30 5.75 9.88
CA HIS A 297 -7.32 6.63 9.28
C HIS A 297 -8.74 6.11 9.45
N ASN A 298 -8.95 4.79 9.33
CA ASN A 298 -10.26 4.19 9.50
C ASN A 298 -10.81 4.38 10.91
N GLN A 299 -9.97 4.21 11.92
CA GLN A 299 -10.38 4.45 13.31
C GLN A 299 -10.75 5.92 13.55
N ILE A 300 -10.06 6.85 12.90
CA ILE A 300 -10.30 8.28 13.01
C ILE A 300 -11.68 8.65 12.46
N TYR A 301 -12.00 8.28 11.21
CA TYR A 301 -13.24 8.73 10.59
C TYR A 301 -14.46 7.88 10.94
N SER A 302 -14.26 6.62 11.38
CA SER A 302 -15.39 5.72 11.70
C SER A 302 -15.74 5.69 13.20
N TYR A 303 -14.81 6.08 14.09
CA TYR A 303 -15.02 5.94 15.53
C TYR A 303 -14.60 7.17 16.33
N TYR A 304 -13.32 7.60 16.27
CA TYR A 304 -12.79 8.57 17.23
C TYR A 304 -13.22 10.01 16.96
N PHE A 305 -13.29 10.41 15.69
CA PHE A 305 -13.50 11.80 15.29
C PHE A 305 -14.55 11.96 14.18
N VAL A 306 -15.56 11.08 14.16
CA VAL A 306 -16.61 11.06 13.12
C VAL A 306 -17.24 12.44 12.93
N GLY A 307 -17.72 13.05 14.03
CA GLY A 307 -18.34 14.38 14.01
C GLY A 307 -17.39 15.49 13.57
N LEU A 308 -16.10 15.41 13.95
CA LEU A 308 -15.08 16.38 13.51
C LEU A 308 -14.84 16.30 12.00
N ILE A 309 -14.81 15.09 11.46
CA ILE A 309 -14.50 14.86 10.03
C ILE A 309 -15.69 15.24 9.16
N TYR A 310 -16.86 14.63 9.41
CA TYR A 310 -18.04 14.84 8.55
C TYR A 310 -18.82 16.11 8.90
N GLY A 311 -18.70 16.62 10.14
CA GLY A 311 -19.27 17.91 10.56
C GLY A 311 -18.67 19.12 9.85
N CYS A 312 -17.58 18.97 9.07
CA CYS A 312 -17.09 20.03 8.18
C CYS A 312 -18.09 20.42 7.07
N GLY A 313 -19.13 19.62 6.80
CA GLY A 313 -20.24 19.95 5.92
C GLY A 313 -19.89 20.11 4.43
N ASN A 314 -18.65 19.92 4.02
CA ASN A 314 -18.19 20.00 2.63
C ASN A 314 -17.17 18.89 2.34
N TRP A 315 -17.28 18.24 1.18
CA TRP A 315 -16.45 17.08 0.83
C TRP A 315 -14.95 17.38 0.79
N ILE A 316 -14.53 18.58 0.33
CA ILE A 316 -13.11 18.98 0.32
C ILE A 316 -12.63 19.18 1.76
N ALA A 317 -13.44 19.87 2.58
CA ALA A 317 -13.11 20.12 3.98
C ALA A 317 -13.00 18.80 4.78
N CYS A 318 -13.94 17.87 4.60
CA CYS A 318 -13.87 16.53 5.19
C CYS A 318 -12.59 15.78 4.80
N PHE A 319 -12.23 15.83 3.52
CA PHE A 319 -11.02 15.20 3.01
C PHE A 319 -9.75 15.82 3.61
N VAL A 320 -9.63 17.13 3.58
CA VAL A 320 -8.47 17.86 4.14
C VAL A 320 -8.38 17.63 5.66
N MET A 321 -9.52 17.63 6.35
CA MET A 321 -9.58 17.36 7.79
C MET A 321 -9.06 15.96 8.12
N LEU A 322 -9.53 14.92 7.43
CA LEU A 322 -9.06 13.55 7.70
C LEU A 322 -7.59 13.37 7.37
N VAL A 323 -7.10 13.95 6.27
CA VAL A 323 -5.67 13.95 5.94
C VAL A 323 -4.86 14.64 7.04
N GLY A 324 -5.31 15.82 7.50
CA GLY A 324 -4.65 16.60 8.55
C GLY A 324 -4.63 15.87 9.88
N VAL A 325 -5.77 15.38 10.37
CA VAL A 325 -5.86 14.64 11.64
C VAL A 325 -5.02 13.36 11.59
N SER A 326 -5.13 12.57 10.50
CA SER A 326 -4.34 11.35 10.35
C SER A 326 -2.83 11.64 10.33
N LEU A 327 -2.42 12.75 9.71
CA LEU A 327 -1.02 13.18 9.69
C LEU A 327 -0.53 13.61 11.07
N VAL A 328 -1.32 14.40 11.80
CA VAL A 328 -0.99 14.84 13.17
C VAL A 328 -0.84 13.63 14.10
N VAL A 329 -1.78 12.68 14.04
CA VAL A 329 -1.69 11.44 14.82
C VAL A 329 -0.47 10.63 14.40
N SER A 330 -0.16 10.53 13.09
CA SER A 330 1.04 9.85 12.61
C SER A 330 2.33 10.47 13.12
N ILE A 331 2.41 11.81 13.18
CA ILE A 331 3.57 12.53 13.74
C ILE A 331 3.68 12.23 15.25
N GLY A 332 2.56 12.25 15.97
CA GLY A 332 2.50 11.89 17.39
C GLY A 332 3.01 10.47 17.64
N MET A 333 2.55 9.51 16.83
CA MET A 333 3.03 8.11 16.90
C MET A 333 4.55 8.00 16.71
N GLU A 334 5.13 8.70 15.72
CA GLU A 334 6.58 8.68 15.53
C GLU A 334 7.34 9.29 16.71
N LYS A 335 6.86 10.41 17.28
CA LYS A 335 7.44 11.01 18.48
C LYS A 335 7.39 10.08 19.69
N ILE A 336 6.27 9.37 19.91
CA ILE A 336 6.15 8.39 20.99
C ILE A 336 7.13 7.24 20.76
N LYS A 337 7.26 6.71 19.53
CA LYS A 337 8.23 5.67 19.18
C LYS A 337 9.68 6.11 19.44
N GLU A 338 10.00 7.37 19.12
CA GLU A 338 11.32 7.96 19.40
C GLU A 338 11.57 8.09 20.89
N TRP A 339 10.64 8.68 21.64
CA TRP A 339 10.74 8.89 23.08
C TRP A 339 10.86 7.58 23.85
N THR A 340 10.06 6.57 23.51
CA THR A 340 10.11 5.23 24.11
C THR A 340 11.23 4.33 23.58
N GLN A 341 11.98 4.79 22.60
CA GLN A 341 12.97 3.99 21.87
C GLN A 341 12.40 2.69 21.29
N TYR A 342 11.08 2.66 21.02
CA TYR A 342 10.34 1.49 20.58
C TYR A 342 11.01 0.77 19.40
N ASN A 343 11.39 1.50 18.35
CA ASN A 343 12.00 0.92 17.16
C ASN A 343 13.33 0.22 17.46
N ARG A 344 14.17 0.81 18.36
CA ARG A 344 15.45 0.20 18.76
C ARG A 344 15.22 -1.09 19.55
N TRP A 345 14.24 -1.06 20.45
CA TRP A 345 13.88 -2.22 21.25
C TRP A 345 13.36 -3.37 20.40
N MET A 346 12.44 -3.08 19.50
CA MET A 346 11.89 -4.05 18.55
C MET A 346 12.94 -4.62 17.59
N GLU A 347 13.89 -3.81 17.14
CA GLU A 347 15.00 -4.28 16.31
C GLU A 347 15.89 -5.29 17.05
N ARG A 348 16.23 -5.03 18.32
CA ARG A 348 16.98 -5.97 19.16
C ARG A 348 16.26 -7.30 19.36
N ILE A 349 14.94 -7.27 19.62
CA ILE A 349 14.13 -8.47 19.73
C ILE A 349 14.14 -9.24 18.40
N GLY A 350 13.89 -8.57 17.27
CA GLY A 350 13.85 -9.19 15.96
C GLY A 350 15.16 -9.85 15.55
N GLN A 351 16.29 -9.27 15.90
CA GLN A 351 17.62 -9.85 15.68
C GLN A 351 17.83 -11.12 16.52
N LYS A 352 17.43 -11.12 17.79
CA LYS A 352 17.52 -12.30 18.66
C LYS A 352 16.63 -13.42 18.14
N THR A 353 15.35 -13.12 17.88
CA THR A 353 14.36 -14.10 17.41
C THR A 353 14.74 -14.69 16.05
N GLY A 354 15.25 -13.86 15.13
CA GLY A 354 15.73 -14.35 13.83
C GLY A 354 16.88 -15.34 13.96
N LYS A 355 17.84 -15.09 14.86
CA LYS A 355 18.93 -16.04 15.16
C LYS A 355 18.39 -17.35 15.70
N THR A 356 17.45 -17.30 16.64
CA THR A 356 16.86 -18.52 17.24
C THR A 356 16.08 -19.35 16.22
N ILE A 357 15.33 -18.72 15.30
CA ILE A 357 14.49 -19.45 14.32
C ILE A 357 15.30 -20.08 13.19
N PHE A 358 16.44 -19.50 12.79
CA PHE A 358 17.15 -19.91 11.57
C PHE A 358 18.50 -20.59 11.82
N TYR A 359 18.94 -20.68 13.06
CA TYR A 359 20.23 -21.30 13.44
C TYR A 359 20.06 -22.44 14.47
N ILE A 360 18.82 -22.90 14.70
CA ILE A 360 18.48 -24.20 15.27
C ILE A 360 18.25 -25.17 14.10
#